data_ca073978898cb0117fb3b15d6b011efe
#
_entry.id   ca073978898cb0117fb3b15d6b011efe
#
_cell.length_a   1.000
_cell.length_b   1.000
_cell.length_c   1.000
_cell.angle_alpha   90.00
_cell.angle_beta   90.00
_cell.angle_gamma   90.00
#
_symmetry.space_group_name_H-M   'P 1'
#
loop_
_entity.id
_entity.type
_entity.pdbx_description
1 polymer ?
#
loop_
_entity_poly.entity_id
_entity_poly.type
_entity_poly.pdbx_seq_one_letter_code
_entity_poly.pdbx_strand_id
1 'polypeptide(L)'
;MSLRRMLLPLALTQFVASFAGSSMNVSITDISHDIGTTVHGVQTAITLFLLCMAALMIPGSKLTDKLGRKWCLIVGLSVYGTGAVVAALAPVLGVLIVGYSVLEGVGSALMIPPIYILATMLFDNVESRARAFGVISGMAGIGAAAGPLIGGLITTAISWRVTFLLQAAIVGLVILLSRRIVDPAPADRSRHFDVVGAVLSAAGMFFVVVAILQIGVNGLLVAVFFVLAAALLFWFFLHIRSLERKKVEPLLARSLFRNRTSNLAMVTQNIQWLLMMGSSFVISVYLQVVRGYSAIQTGLTFTAATAGILVSSLAAERLAKRRAQSTLIRAGFVITLAGIGLGLALGNNTSSVWYLIPGLFFIGVGVGTMITPSVNVVQSSFPEERQGEISGLSRSVSNLGSSMGTAIAGTILIAAEARAHPYAIAMSSLALFGLIGLAAAMFLPANPVGRRR
;
A
#
# COMPACT_ATOMS: atom_id res chain seq x y z
N MET A 1 -31.43 5.12 -9.79
CA MET A 1 -30.74 3.91 -9.23
C MET A 1 -30.35 4.24 -7.79
N SER A 2 -30.59 3.36 -6.81
CA SER A 2 -30.24 3.71 -5.42
C SER A 2 -28.73 3.86 -5.27
N LEU A 3 -28.29 4.91 -4.56
CA LEU A 3 -26.91 5.25 -4.23
C LEU A 3 -26.10 4.03 -3.73
N ARG A 4 -26.76 3.14 -2.95
CA ARG A 4 -26.17 1.89 -2.45
C ARG A 4 -25.74 0.92 -3.55
N ARG A 5 -26.46 0.84 -4.68
CA ARG A 5 -26.13 -0.08 -5.78
C ARG A 5 -24.90 0.31 -6.57
N MET A 6 -24.55 1.61 -6.59
CA MET A 6 -23.33 2.10 -7.23
C MET A 6 -22.12 2.03 -6.31
N LEU A 7 -22.32 2.26 -5.01
CA LEU A 7 -21.24 2.30 -4.02
C LEU A 7 -20.72 0.90 -3.68
N LEU A 8 -21.59 -0.11 -3.66
CA LEU A 8 -21.22 -1.47 -3.27
C LEU A 8 -20.07 -2.07 -4.12
N PRO A 9 -20.10 -2.05 -5.46
CA PRO A 9 -18.98 -2.59 -6.26
C PRO A 9 -17.68 -1.82 -6.02
N LEU A 10 -17.71 -0.50 -5.86
CA LEU A 10 -16.51 0.31 -5.58
C LEU A 10 -15.91 -0.05 -4.21
N ALA A 11 -16.77 -0.22 -3.21
CA ALA A 11 -16.40 -0.59 -1.86
C ALA A 11 -15.82 -2.01 -1.79
N LEU A 12 -16.41 -2.97 -2.48
CA LEU A 12 -15.90 -4.35 -2.57
C LEU A 12 -14.58 -4.43 -3.33
N THR A 13 -14.40 -3.63 -4.39
CA THR A 13 -13.11 -3.55 -5.09
C THR A 13 -12.00 -3.09 -4.13
N GLN A 14 -12.28 -2.05 -3.34
CA GLN A 14 -11.30 -1.56 -2.37
C GLN A 14 -11.02 -2.59 -1.26
N PHE A 15 -12.05 -3.31 -0.81
CA PHE A 15 -11.90 -4.42 0.15
C PHE A 15 -10.93 -5.47 -0.37
N VAL A 16 -11.14 -5.99 -1.59
CA VAL A 16 -10.31 -7.05 -2.18
C VAL A 16 -8.85 -6.61 -2.31
N ALA A 17 -8.61 -5.40 -2.80
CA ALA A 17 -7.25 -4.87 -2.94
C ALA A 17 -6.51 -4.77 -1.59
N SER A 18 -7.21 -4.37 -0.53
CA SER A 18 -6.62 -4.27 0.80
C SER A 18 -6.46 -5.63 1.48
N PHE A 19 -7.40 -6.54 1.25
CA PHE A 19 -7.34 -7.93 1.73
C PHE A 19 -6.13 -8.68 1.14
N ALA A 20 -5.89 -8.57 -0.17
CA ALA A 20 -4.75 -9.21 -0.83
C ALA A 20 -3.41 -8.77 -0.24
N GLY A 21 -3.24 -7.46 -0.03
CA GLY A 21 -1.99 -6.91 0.50
C GLY A 21 -1.67 -7.35 1.94
N SER A 22 -2.67 -7.79 2.71
CA SER A 22 -2.50 -8.17 4.11
C SER A 22 -2.57 -9.67 4.37
N SER A 23 -3.37 -10.43 3.61
CA SER A 23 -3.56 -11.88 3.82
C SER A 23 -2.30 -12.70 3.53
N MET A 24 -1.49 -12.26 2.58
CA MET A 24 -0.27 -12.97 2.17
C MET A 24 0.75 -13.10 3.30
N ASN A 25 0.83 -12.10 4.18
CA ASN A 25 1.79 -12.08 5.29
C ASN A 25 1.58 -13.21 6.31
N VAL A 26 0.36 -13.69 6.50
CA VAL A 26 0.08 -14.76 7.47
C VAL A 26 0.24 -16.17 6.90
N SER A 27 0.45 -16.29 5.59
CA SER A 27 0.58 -17.56 4.88
C SER A 27 2.01 -17.84 4.38
N ILE A 28 3.00 -17.08 4.86
CA ILE A 28 4.39 -17.12 4.35
C ILE A 28 4.96 -18.54 4.46
N THR A 29 4.83 -19.17 5.63
CA THR A 29 5.38 -20.51 5.89
C THR A 29 4.65 -21.57 5.09
N ASP A 30 3.30 -21.53 5.09
CA ASP A 30 2.48 -22.50 4.35
C ASP A 30 2.80 -22.47 2.85
N ILE A 31 2.92 -21.26 2.27
CA ILE A 31 3.30 -21.09 0.86
C ILE A 31 4.71 -21.61 0.62
N SER A 32 5.68 -21.22 1.46
CA SER A 32 7.08 -21.62 1.25
C SER A 32 7.25 -23.13 1.27
N HIS A 33 6.57 -23.84 2.16
CA HIS A 33 6.60 -25.30 2.23
C HIS A 33 5.89 -25.95 1.04
N ASP A 34 4.71 -25.47 0.69
CA ASP A 34 3.86 -26.11 -0.31
C ASP A 34 4.42 -26.02 -1.75
N ILE A 35 5.03 -24.89 -2.11
CA ILE A 35 5.63 -24.68 -3.44
C ILE A 35 7.16 -24.88 -3.48
N GLY A 36 7.75 -25.36 -2.38
CA GLY A 36 9.19 -25.67 -2.29
C GLY A 36 10.09 -24.45 -2.45
N THR A 37 9.70 -23.30 -1.87
CA THR A 37 10.49 -22.06 -1.90
C THR A 37 10.93 -21.63 -0.50
N THR A 38 11.62 -20.50 -0.41
CA THR A 38 12.07 -19.92 0.85
C THR A 38 11.15 -18.79 1.32
N VAL A 39 11.23 -18.43 2.60
CA VAL A 39 10.59 -17.23 3.15
C VAL A 39 10.97 -15.99 2.33
N HIS A 40 12.24 -15.89 1.88
CA HIS A 40 12.71 -14.84 1.00
C HIS A 40 12.03 -14.84 -0.38
N GLY A 41 11.75 -16.03 -0.93
CA GLY A 41 10.97 -16.13 -2.18
C GLY A 41 9.56 -15.57 -2.04
N VAL A 42 8.87 -15.90 -0.95
CA VAL A 42 7.52 -15.36 -0.67
C VAL A 42 7.60 -13.85 -0.39
N GLN A 43 8.60 -13.38 0.37
CA GLN A 43 8.88 -11.95 0.56
C GLN A 43 9.05 -11.22 -0.77
N THR A 44 9.82 -11.80 -1.68
CA THR A 44 10.02 -11.23 -3.03
C THR A 44 8.70 -11.09 -3.76
N ALA A 45 7.82 -12.09 -3.71
CA ALA A 45 6.50 -12.02 -4.32
C ALA A 45 5.65 -10.89 -3.73
N ILE A 46 5.60 -10.73 -2.40
CA ILE A 46 4.89 -9.64 -1.72
C ILE A 46 5.46 -8.28 -2.11
N THR A 47 6.78 -8.16 -2.10
CA THR A 47 7.49 -6.92 -2.46
C THR A 47 7.20 -6.50 -3.90
N LEU A 48 7.26 -7.46 -4.84
CA LEU A 48 6.98 -7.21 -6.26
C LEU A 48 5.51 -6.84 -6.52
N PHE A 49 4.55 -7.42 -5.78
CA PHE A 49 3.15 -7.02 -5.85
C PHE A 49 2.98 -5.54 -5.50
N LEU A 50 3.50 -5.13 -4.35
CA LEU A 50 3.41 -3.75 -3.87
C LEU A 50 4.17 -2.78 -4.79
N LEU A 51 5.31 -3.21 -5.33
CA LEU A 51 6.08 -2.46 -6.31
C LEU A 51 5.32 -2.28 -7.63
N CYS A 52 4.71 -3.35 -8.15
CA CYS A 52 3.92 -3.30 -9.37
C CYS A 52 2.76 -2.30 -9.21
N MET A 53 2.07 -2.34 -8.07
CA MET A 53 1.06 -1.34 -7.73
C MET A 53 1.66 0.08 -7.69
N ALA A 54 2.80 0.27 -7.03
CA ALA A 54 3.44 1.59 -6.92
C ALA A 54 3.81 2.15 -8.30
N ALA A 55 4.46 1.35 -9.13
CA ALA A 55 4.98 1.74 -10.43
C ALA A 55 3.86 2.07 -11.44
N LEU A 56 2.77 1.31 -11.39
CA LEU A 56 1.68 1.42 -12.37
C LEU A 56 0.48 2.25 -11.90
N MET A 57 0.44 2.69 -10.64
CA MET A 57 -0.69 3.46 -10.12
C MET A 57 -0.88 4.80 -10.83
N ILE A 58 0.21 5.50 -11.14
CA ILE A 58 0.17 6.79 -11.85
C ILE A 58 -0.23 6.60 -13.32
N PRO A 59 0.43 5.70 -14.10
CA PRO A 59 -0.02 5.35 -15.43
C PRO A 59 -1.47 4.86 -15.47
N GLY A 60 -1.89 4.03 -14.53
CA GLY A 60 -3.26 3.53 -14.41
C GLY A 60 -4.28 4.65 -14.19
N SER A 61 -3.96 5.64 -13.36
CA SER A 61 -4.80 6.81 -13.15
C SER A 61 -5.00 7.63 -14.44
N LYS A 62 -3.92 7.93 -15.18
CA LYS A 62 -3.98 8.62 -16.47
C LYS A 62 -4.72 7.80 -17.54
N LEU A 63 -4.54 6.49 -17.53
CA LEU A 63 -5.22 5.60 -18.46
C LEU A 63 -6.74 5.57 -18.22
N THR A 64 -7.15 5.73 -16.96
CA THR A 64 -8.55 5.84 -16.56
C THR A 64 -9.25 7.03 -17.21
N ASP A 65 -8.59 8.18 -17.31
CA ASP A 65 -9.14 9.35 -17.99
C ASP A 65 -9.23 9.16 -19.51
N LYS A 66 -8.27 8.45 -20.12
CA LYS A 66 -8.20 8.21 -21.57
C LYS A 66 -9.17 7.14 -22.04
N LEU A 67 -9.27 6.03 -21.33
CA LEU A 67 -10.05 4.85 -21.77
C LEU A 67 -11.45 4.75 -21.14
N GLY A 68 -11.72 5.57 -20.11
CA GLY A 68 -12.96 5.55 -19.35
C GLY A 68 -12.85 4.78 -18.04
N ARG A 69 -13.55 5.28 -17.04
CA ARG A 69 -13.44 4.82 -15.64
C ARG A 69 -14.00 3.41 -15.46
N LYS A 70 -15.19 3.18 -16.02
CA LYS A 70 -15.83 1.86 -15.98
C LYS A 70 -15.01 0.81 -16.71
N TRP A 71 -14.47 1.15 -17.88
CA TRP A 71 -13.66 0.23 -18.65
C TRP A 71 -12.40 -0.19 -17.89
N CYS A 72 -11.64 0.78 -17.36
CA CYS A 72 -10.45 0.51 -16.56
C CYS A 72 -10.77 -0.31 -15.30
N LEU A 73 -11.91 -0.03 -14.63
CA LEU A 73 -12.36 -0.80 -13.49
C LEU A 73 -12.60 -2.28 -13.85
N ILE A 74 -13.37 -2.54 -14.93
CA ILE A 74 -13.70 -3.91 -15.32
C ILE A 74 -12.48 -4.66 -15.84
N VAL A 75 -11.64 -4.03 -16.66
CA VAL A 75 -10.41 -4.65 -17.16
C VAL A 75 -9.45 -4.90 -15.99
N GLY A 76 -9.27 -3.93 -15.09
CA GLY A 76 -8.45 -4.10 -13.90
C GLY A 76 -8.91 -5.27 -13.03
N LEU A 77 -10.21 -5.36 -12.76
CA LEU A 77 -10.82 -6.50 -12.05
C LEU A 77 -10.61 -7.82 -12.78
N SER A 78 -10.74 -7.84 -14.11
CA SER A 78 -10.55 -9.07 -14.91
C SER A 78 -9.10 -9.54 -14.86
N VAL A 79 -8.14 -8.63 -15.02
CA VAL A 79 -6.70 -8.93 -14.90
C VAL A 79 -6.37 -9.42 -13.50
N TYR A 80 -6.89 -8.73 -12.49
CA TYR A 80 -6.71 -9.12 -11.08
C TYR A 80 -7.27 -10.52 -10.81
N GLY A 81 -8.53 -10.77 -11.21
CA GLY A 81 -9.19 -12.07 -11.00
C GLY A 81 -8.46 -13.22 -11.73
N THR A 82 -7.95 -12.97 -12.95
CA THR A 82 -7.09 -13.93 -13.65
C THR A 82 -5.81 -14.18 -12.87
N GLY A 83 -5.18 -13.13 -12.34
CA GLY A 83 -4.00 -13.23 -11.47
C GLY A 83 -4.26 -14.08 -10.24
N ALA A 84 -5.40 -13.87 -9.57
CA ALA A 84 -5.80 -14.65 -8.40
C ALA A 84 -5.98 -16.15 -8.74
N VAL A 85 -6.59 -16.47 -9.88
CA VAL A 85 -6.70 -17.86 -10.34
C VAL A 85 -5.33 -18.47 -10.65
N VAL A 86 -4.45 -17.74 -11.35
CA VAL A 86 -3.09 -18.20 -11.66
C VAL A 86 -2.29 -18.41 -10.36
N ALA A 87 -2.40 -17.51 -9.39
CA ALA A 87 -1.75 -17.63 -8.09
C ALA A 87 -2.27 -18.84 -7.29
N ALA A 88 -3.60 -19.07 -7.31
CA ALA A 88 -4.20 -20.24 -6.66
C ALA A 88 -3.70 -21.58 -7.23
N LEU A 89 -3.40 -21.61 -8.52
CA LEU A 89 -2.92 -22.81 -9.24
C LEU A 89 -1.38 -22.90 -9.27
N ALA A 90 -0.65 -22.00 -8.63
CA ALA A 90 0.79 -21.92 -8.72
C ALA A 90 1.49 -23.16 -8.13
N PRO A 91 2.25 -23.92 -8.93
CA PRO A 91 3.05 -25.05 -8.45
C PRO A 91 4.46 -24.64 -8.00
N VAL A 92 4.92 -23.46 -8.42
CA VAL A 92 6.27 -22.92 -8.16
C VAL A 92 6.23 -21.42 -7.98
N LEU A 93 7.26 -20.85 -7.35
CA LEU A 93 7.38 -19.42 -7.07
C LEU A 93 7.21 -18.52 -8.31
N GLY A 94 7.76 -18.91 -9.45
CA GLY A 94 7.66 -18.13 -10.69
C GLY A 94 6.20 -17.91 -11.14
N VAL A 95 5.37 -18.94 -11.05
CA VAL A 95 3.93 -18.84 -11.39
C VAL A 95 3.19 -18.00 -10.35
N LEU A 96 3.53 -18.12 -9.08
CA LEU A 96 3.00 -17.26 -8.01
C LEU A 96 3.33 -15.79 -8.26
N ILE A 97 4.58 -15.48 -8.64
CA ILE A 97 4.98 -14.11 -8.98
C ILE A 97 4.17 -13.59 -10.19
N VAL A 98 4.00 -14.38 -11.23
CA VAL A 98 3.19 -13.95 -12.39
C VAL A 98 1.73 -13.69 -11.99
N GLY A 99 1.11 -14.60 -11.25
CA GLY A 99 -0.29 -14.46 -10.81
C GLY A 99 -0.47 -13.32 -9.81
N TYR A 100 0.16 -13.44 -8.66
CA TYR A 100 -0.01 -12.53 -7.55
C TYR A 100 0.72 -11.19 -7.77
N SER A 101 2.02 -11.22 -8.09
CA SER A 101 2.79 -9.97 -8.08
C SER A 101 2.53 -9.15 -9.35
N VAL A 102 2.48 -9.79 -10.52
CA VAL A 102 2.34 -9.06 -11.78
C VAL A 102 0.86 -8.83 -12.11
N LEU A 103 0.06 -9.90 -12.28
CA LEU A 103 -1.32 -9.75 -12.75
C LEU A 103 -2.21 -9.07 -11.70
N GLU A 104 -2.17 -9.48 -10.43
CA GLU A 104 -2.95 -8.77 -9.40
C GLU A 104 -2.42 -7.35 -9.17
N GLY A 105 -1.11 -7.13 -9.24
CA GLY A 105 -0.50 -5.80 -9.14
C GLY A 105 -0.94 -4.85 -10.25
N VAL A 106 -0.88 -5.30 -11.51
CA VAL A 106 -1.40 -4.56 -12.69
C VAL A 106 -2.91 -4.32 -12.57
N GLY A 107 -3.66 -5.36 -12.22
CA GLY A 107 -5.11 -5.27 -12.01
C GLY A 107 -5.46 -4.24 -10.95
N SER A 108 -4.75 -4.24 -9.82
CA SER A 108 -4.92 -3.25 -8.73
C SER A 108 -4.63 -1.83 -9.19
N ALA A 109 -3.55 -1.63 -9.95
CA ALA A 109 -3.18 -0.31 -10.47
C ALA A 109 -4.21 0.25 -11.48
N LEU A 110 -4.93 -0.62 -12.19
CA LEU A 110 -6.01 -0.22 -13.11
C LEU A 110 -7.36 -0.05 -12.42
N MET A 111 -7.68 -0.85 -11.37
CA MET A 111 -9.01 -0.81 -10.74
C MET A 111 -9.14 0.20 -9.61
N ILE A 112 -8.03 0.55 -8.90
CA ILE A 112 -8.11 1.44 -7.74
C ILE A 112 -8.36 2.90 -8.12
N PRO A 113 -7.67 3.55 -9.08
CA PRO A 113 -7.94 4.93 -9.45
C PRO A 113 -9.39 5.20 -9.85
N PRO A 114 -10.03 4.37 -10.71
CA PRO A 114 -11.43 4.56 -11.08
C PRO A 114 -12.40 4.60 -9.90
N ILE A 115 -12.14 3.88 -8.81
CA ILE A 115 -13.01 3.84 -7.62
C ILE A 115 -13.21 5.25 -7.07
N TYR A 116 -12.13 5.98 -6.88
CA TYR A 116 -12.16 7.31 -6.30
C TYR A 116 -12.70 8.37 -7.28
N ILE A 117 -12.37 8.25 -8.57
CA ILE A 117 -12.87 9.15 -9.61
C ILE A 117 -14.37 8.97 -9.78
N LEU A 118 -14.87 7.73 -9.89
CA LEU A 118 -16.30 7.43 -9.97
C LEU A 118 -17.04 7.90 -8.71
N ALA A 119 -16.47 7.71 -7.52
CA ALA A 119 -17.06 8.21 -6.29
C ALA A 119 -17.18 9.75 -6.29
N THR A 120 -16.20 10.46 -6.88
CA THR A 120 -16.29 11.91 -7.01
C THR A 120 -17.35 12.36 -8.00
N MET A 121 -17.52 11.64 -9.12
CA MET A 121 -18.40 12.01 -10.21
C MET A 121 -19.87 11.56 -10.04
N LEU A 122 -20.09 10.43 -9.35
CA LEU A 122 -21.43 9.86 -9.14
C LEU A 122 -22.17 10.48 -7.93
N PHE A 123 -21.46 11.24 -7.09
CA PHE A 123 -22.00 11.86 -5.89
C PHE A 123 -21.85 13.38 -5.96
N ASP A 124 -22.94 14.07 -6.33
CA ASP A 124 -22.92 15.49 -6.72
C ASP A 124 -22.73 16.46 -5.55
N ASN A 125 -23.11 16.09 -4.33
CA ASN A 125 -22.99 16.96 -3.17
C ASN A 125 -21.89 16.52 -2.20
N VAL A 126 -21.35 17.49 -1.45
CA VAL A 126 -20.22 17.28 -0.53
C VAL A 126 -20.53 16.20 0.53
N GLU A 127 -21.77 16.14 1.01
CA GLU A 127 -22.15 15.17 2.05
C GLU A 127 -22.20 13.74 1.51
N SER A 128 -22.84 13.52 0.35
CA SER A 128 -22.91 12.19 -0.29
C SER A 128 -21.54 11.70 -0.74
N ARG A 129 -20.69 12.61 -1.25
CA ARG A 129 -19.30 12.32 -1.62
C ARG A 129 -18.48 11.92 -0.40
N ALA A 130 -18.57 12.67 0.71
CA ALA A 130 -17.89 12.32 1.96
C ALA A 130 -18.35 10.96 2.51
N ARG A 131 -19.64 10.65 2.41
CA ARG A 131 -20.16 9.33 2.79
C ARG A 131 -19.63 8.22 1.88
N ALA A 132 -19.55 8.45 0.56
CA ALA A 132 -18.99 7.48 -0.38
C ALA A 132 -17.51 7.18 -0.08
N PHE A 133 -16.70 8.21 0.10
CA PHE A 133 -15.30 8.07 0.48
C PHE A 133 -15.15 7.37 1.84
N GLY A 134 -16.01 7.69 2.81
CA GLY A 134 -16.04 7.03 4.13
C GLY A 134 -16.29 5.52 4.01
N VAL A 135 -17.25 5.10 3.19
CA VAL A 135 -17.52 3.68 2.95
C VAL A 135 -16.37 2.99 2.23
N ILE A 136 -15.82 3.60 1.17
CA ILE A 136 -14.67 3.03 0.42
C ILE A 136 -13.46 2.88 1.35
N SER A 137 -13.13 3.91 2.12
CA SER A 137 -12.01 3.87 3.07
C SER A 137 -12.27 2.90 4.23
N GLY A 138 -13.51 2.82 4.71
CA GLY A 138 -13.91 1.83 5.70
C GLY A 138 -13.73 0.41 5.21
N MET A 139 -14.10 0.12 3.95
CA MET A 139 -13.88 -1.20 3.34
C MET A 139 -12.40 -1.49 3.09
N ALA A 140 -11.57 -0.48 2.83
CA ALA A 140 -10.12 -0.65 2.83
C ALA A 140 -9.60 -1.11 4.19
N GLY A 141 -10.05 -0.45 5.27
CA GLY A 141 -9.70 -0.83 6.64
C GLY A 141 -10.19 -2.23 7.01
N ILE A 142 -11.44 -2.55 6.68
CA ILE A 142 -12.02 -3.88 6.91
C ILE A 142 -11.23 -4.95 6.12
N GLY A 143 -10.88 -4.69 4.86
CA GLY A 143 -10.10 -5.61 4.04
C GLY A 143 -8.71 -5.87 4.64
N ALA A 144 -8.01 -4.82 5.03
CA ALA A 144 -6.70 -4.92 5.66
C ALA A 144 -6.75 -5.68 7.00
N ALA A 145 -7.83 -5.51 7.76
CA ALA A 145 -8.07 -6.19 9.02
C ALA A 145 -8.47 -7.65 8.85
N ALA A 146 -9.35 -7.89 7.88
CA ALA A 146 -9.88 -9.22 7.58
C ALA A 146 -8.82 -10.12 6.94
N GLY A 147 -7.83 -9.54 6.24
CA GLY A 147 -6.78 -10.28 5.56
C GLY A 147 -6.05 -11.28 6.46
N PRO A 148 -5.40 -10.85 7.54
CA PRO A 148 -4.72 -11.77 8.45
C PRO A 148 -5.66 -12.76 9.13
N LEU A 149 -6.85 -12.33 9.53
CA LEU A 149 -7.79 -13.18 10.26
C LEU A 149 -8.45 -14.21 9.34
N ILE A 150 -9.10 -13.76 8.26
CA ILE A 150 -9.80 -14.64 7.31
C ILE A 150 -8.78 -15.43 6.47
N GLY A 151 -7.70 -14.77 6.01
CA GLY A 151 -6.62 -15.43 5.29
C GLY A 151 -5.94 -16.50 6.12
N GLY A 152 -5.64 -16.21 7.40
CA GLY A 152 -5.10 -17.16 8.35
C GLY A 152 -6.03 -18.34 8.64
N LEU A 153 -7.34 -18.08 8.83
CA LEU A 153 -8.34 -19.11 9.03
C LEU A 153 -8.43 -20.05 7.82
N ILE A 154 -8.57 -19.50 6.62
CA ILE A 154 -8.68 -20.26 5.37
C ILE A 154 -7.41 -21.08 5.13
N THR A 155 -6.23 -20.47 5.31
CA THR A 155 -4.94 -21.14 5.13
C THR A 155 -4.79 -22.32 6.07
N THR A 156 -5.12 -22.16 7.35
CA THR A 156 -4.99 -23.23 8.35
C THR A 156 -6.06 -24.31 8.17
N ALA A 157 -7.30 -23.94 7.84
CA ALA A 157 -8.41 -24.90 7.75
C ALA A 157 -8.43 -25.68 6.43
N ILE A 158 -7.98 -25.08 5.34
CA ILE A 158 -8.11 -25.65 3.99
C ILE A 158 -6.78 -25.55 3.25
N SER A 159 -6.42 -24.34 2.76
CA SER A 159 -5.17 -24.04 2.04
C SER A 159 -5.07 -22.54 1.74
N TRP A 160 -3.86 -22.01 1.66
CA TRP A 160 -3.58 -20.65 1.21
C TRP A 160 -4.12 -20.38 -0.22
N ARG A 161 -4.19 -21.41 -1.08
CA ARG A 161 -4.74 -21.32 -2.44
C ARG A 161 -6.21 -20.87 -2.45
N VAL A 162 -6.99 -21.33 -1.47
CA VAL A 162 -8.40 -20.96 -1.36
C VAL A 162 -8.59 -19.47 -1.05
N THR A 163 -7.61 -18.85 -0.40
CA THR A 163 -7.62 -17.38 -0.19
C THR A 163 -7.61 -16.62 -1.52
N PHE A 164 -6.84 -17.07 -2.49
CA PHE A 164 -6.84 -16.49 -3.85
C PHE A 164 -8.12 -16.81 -4.62
N LEU A 165 -8.66 -18.03 -4.49
CA LEU A 165 -9.96 -18.38 -5.11
C LEU A 165 -11.11 -17.54 -4.53
N LEU A 166 -11.10 -17.26 -3.23
CA LEU A 166 -12.05 -16.33 -2.61
C LEU A 166 -11.94 -14.93 -3.23
N GLN A 167 -10.74 -14.42 -3.42
CA GLN A 167 -10.52 -13.13 -4.09
C GLN A 167 -11.06 -13.16 -5.51
N ALA A 168 -10.77 -14.20 -6.30
CA ALA A 168 -11.29 -14.37 -7.65
C ALA A 168 -12.83 -14.41 -7.68
N ALA A 169 -13.47 -15.11 -6.73
CA ALA A 169 -14.91 -15.18 -6.61
C ALA A 169 -15.54 -13.81 -6.27
N ILE A 170 -14.95 -13.08 -5.33
CA ILE A 170 -15.40 -11.72 -4.98
C ILE A 170 -15.24 -10.80 -6.19
N VAL A 171 -14.12 -10.86 -6.91
CA VAL A 171 -13.87 -10.07 -8.12
C VAL A 171 -14.90 -10.40 -9.21
N GLY A 172 -15.21 -11.67 -9.43
CA GLY A 172 -16.27 -12.07 -10.35
C GLY A 172 -17.63 -11.46 -10.00
N LEU A 173 -17.99 -11.47 -8.71
CA LEU A 173 -19.19 -10.80 -8.22
C LEU A 173 -19.15 -9.29 -8.46
N VAL A 174 -18.00 -8.65 -8.19
CA VAL A 174 -17.83 -7.21 -8.40
C VAL A 174 -17.94 -6.83 -9.87
N ILE A 175 -17.39 -7.63 -10.79
CA ILE A 175 -17.55 -7.43 -12.24
C ILE A 175 -19.03 -7.47 -12.62
N LEU A 176 -19.78 -8.44 -12.12
CA LEU A 176 -21.23 -8.56 -12.39
C LEU A 176 -22.00 -7.32 -11.89
N LEU A 177 -21.69 -6.87 -10.67
CA LEU A 177 -22.30 -5.67 -10.10
C LEU A 177 -21.89 -4.39 -10.85
N SER A 178 -20.65 -4.31 -11.30
CA SER A 178 -20.09 -3.15 -12.02
C SER A 178 -20.65 -2.96 -13.42
N ARG A 179 -21.24 -3.99 -14.02
CA ARG A 179 -21.94 -3.88 -15.32
C ARG A 179 -23.03 -2.80 -15.29
N ARG A 180 -23.64 -2.57 -14.13
CA ARG A 180 -24.72 -1.59 -13.92
C ARG A 180 -24.22 -0.17 -13.71
N ILE A 181 -22.93 0.05 -13.51
CA ILE A 181 -22.33 1.39 -13.39
C ILE A 181 -22.39 2.04 -14.77
N VAL A 182 -22.94 3.24 -14.84
CA VAL A 182 -22.87 4.09 -16.03
C VAL A 182 -21.69 5.03 -15.83
N ASP A 183 -20.78 5.09 -16.81
CA ASP A 183 -19.65 6.03 -16.74
C ASP A 183 -20.22 7.45 -16.94
N PRO A 184 -20.04 8.35 -15.97
CA PRO A 184 -20.64 9.69 -16.02
C PRO A 184 -19.99 10.62 -17.07
N ALA A 185 -18.81 10.27 -17.57
CA ALA A 185 -18.11 11.03 -18.60
C ALA A 185 -17.56 10.09 -19.68
N PRO A 186 -17.66 10.47 -20.95
CA PRO A 186 -17.11 9.69 -22.05
C PRO A 186 -15.58 9.60 -21.94
N ALA A 187 -15.03 8.49 -22.45
CA ALA A 187 -13.60 8.33 -22.60
C ALA A 187 -13.03 9.40 -23.56
N ASP A 188 -12.00 10.08 -23.14
CA ASP A 188 -11.31 11.06 -23.99
C ASP A 188 -10.06 10.43 -24.61
N ARG A 189 -10.27 9.75 -25.73
CA ARG A 189 -9.19 9.07 -26.46
C ARG A 189 -8.17 10.02 -27.08
N SER A 190 -8.49 11.31 -27.16
CA SER A 190 -7.59 12.34 -27.70
C SER A 190 -6.48 12.73 -26.72
N ARG A 191 -6.67 12.45 -25.42
CA ARG A 191 -5.66 12.74 -24.41
C ARG A 191 -4.35 12.03 -24.69
N HIS A 192 -3.27 12.79 -24.63
CA HIS A 192 -1.92 12.26 -24.75
C HIS A 192 -1.61 11.35 -23.54
N PHE A 193 -1.07 10.17 -23.82
CA PHE A 193 -0.55 9.27 -22.78
C PHE A 193 0.96 9.17 -22.91
N ASP A 194 1.66 9.63 -21.90
CA ASP A 194 3.12 9.64 -21.85
C ASP A 194 3.67 8.24 -21.51
N VAL A 195 3.78 7.40 -22.55
CA VAL A 195 4.32 6.03 -22.41
C VAL A 195 5.77 6.04 -21.94
N VAL A 196 6.59 6.97 -22.44
CA VAL A 196 8.00 7.07 -22.08
C VAL A 196 8.16 7.44 -20.61
N GLY A 197 7.41 8.45 -20.14
CA GLY A 197 7.38 8.80 -18.72
C GLY A 197 6.89 7.65 -17.84
N ALA A 198 5.86 6.89 -18.27
CA ALA A 198 5.37 5.72 -17.55
C ALA A 198 6.43 4.63 -17.41
N VAL A 199 7.13 4.30 -18.49
CA VAL A 199 8.20 3.30 -18.47
C VAL A 199 9.40 3.75 -17.63
N LEU A 200 9.83 5.00 -17.78
CA LEU A 200 10.97 5.53 -17.01
C LEU A 200 10.69 5.58 -15.51
N SER A 201 9.50 6.03 -15.11
CA SER A 201 9.12 6.07 -13.70
C SER A 201 8.97 4.67 -13.11
N ALA A 202 8.31 3.75 -13.82
CA ALA A 202 8.12 2.37 -13.39
C ALA A 202 9.46 1.63 -13.27
N ALA A 203 10.32 1.72 -14.29
CA ALA A 203 11.65 1.09 -14.28
C ALA A 203 12.54 1.69 -13.18
N GLY A 204 12.50 3.01 -12.97
CA GLY A 204 13.23 3.65 -11.89
C GLY A 204 12.82 3.13 -10.51
N MET A 205 11.53 3.04 -10.23
CA MET A 205 11.02 2.47 -8.97
C MET A 205 11.38 0.99 -8.83
N PHE A 206 11.29 0.23 -9.93
CA PHE A 206 11.66 -1.19 -9.95
C PHE A 206 13.11 -1.38 -9.52
N PHE A 207 14.05 -0.64 -10.10
CA PHE A 207 15.47 -0.79 -9.76
C PHE A 207 15.79 -0.31 -8.33
N VAL A 208 15.07 0.68 -7.77
CA VAL A 208 15.21 1.04 -6.34
C VAL A 208 14.90 -0.17 -5.45
N VAL A 209 13.78 -0.82 -5.67
CA VAL A 209 13.32 -1.92 -4.81
C VAL A 209 14.16 -3.18 -5.02
N VAL A 210 14.52 -3.49 -6.27
CA VAL A 210 15.41 -4.63 -6.56
C VAL A 210 16.81 -4.41 -5.96
N ALA A 211 17.32 -3.17 -5.97
CA ALA A 211 18.57 -2.84 -5.29
C ALA A 211 18.48 -3.16 -3.78
N ILE A 212 17.37 -2.80 -3.14
CA ILE A 212 17.16 -3.11 -1.72
C ILE A 212 17.15 -4.63 -1.48
N LEU A 213 16.48 -5.40 -2.35
CA LEU A 213 16.43 -6.88 -2.24
C LEU A 213 17.80 -7.54 -2.42
N GLN A 214 18.76 -6.87 -3.06
CA GLN A 214 20.13 -7.37 -3.26
C GLN A 214 21.10 -7.00 -2.12
N ILE A 215 20.67 -6.18 -1.16
CA ILE A 215 21.49 -5.83 0.00
C ILE A 215 21.79 -7.08 0.82
N GLY A 216 23.06 -7.33 1.11
CA GLY A 216 23.51 -8.55 1.82
C GLY A 216 23.74 -9.77 0.91
N VAL A 217 23.30 -9.72 -0.35
CA VAL A 217 23.53 -10.79 -1.35
C VAL A 217 24.68 -10.43 -2.27
N ASN A 218 24.61 -9.28 -2.94
CA ASN A 218 25.63 -8.85 -3.89
C ASN A 218 25.77 -7.32 -3.92
N GLY A 219 26.81 -6.80 -3.25
CA GLY A 219 27.05 -5.36 -3.13
C GLY A 219 27.28 -4.64 -4.47
N LEU A 220 27.84 -5.31 -5.48
CA LEU A 220 28.01 -4.75 -6.82
C LEU A 220 26.65 -4.54 -7.50
N LEU A 221 25.76 -5.53 -7.43
CA LEU A 221 24.41 -5.41 -7.97
C LEU A 221 23.59 -4.32 -7.27
N VAL A 222 23.77 -4.17 -5.96
CA VAL A 222 23.16 -3.06 -5.20
C VAL A 222 23.56 -1.71 -5.80
N ALA A 223 24.88 -1.49 -5.98
CA ALA A 223 25.39 -0.24 -6.54
C ALA A 223 24.91 -0.02 -7.98
N VAL A 224 24.99 -1.03 -8.83
CA VAL A 224 24.53 -0.96 -10.23
C VAL A 224 23.03 -0.62 -10.29
N PHE A 225 22.19 -1.29 -9.52
CA PHE A 225 20.75 -1.04 -9.56
C PHE A 225 20.37 0.34 -8.98
N PHE A 226 21.05 0.82 -7.95
CA PHE A 226 20.81 2.19 -7.47
C PHE A 226 21.25 3.25 -8.50
N VAL A 227 22.38 3.03 -9.19
CA VAL A 227 22.82 3.94 -10.27
C VAL A 227 21.82 3.92 -11.43
N LEU A 228 21.36 2.75 -11.85
CA LEU A 228 20.33 2.63 -12.89
C LEU A 228 19.02 3.32 -12.45
N ALA A 229 18.56 3.10 -11.21
CA ALA A 229 17.38 3.77 -10.68
C ALA A 229 17.54 5.29 -10.71
N ALA A 230 18.68 5.81 -10.23
CA ALA A 230 18.95 7.24 -10.22
C ALA A 230 18.99 7.82 -11.66
N ALA A 231 19.64 7.12 -12.60
CA ALA A 231 19.71 7.53 -14.00
C ALA A 231 18.33 7.56 -14.66
N LEU A 232 17.49 6.53 -14.45
CA LEU A 232 16.13 6.44 -15.00
C LEU A 232 15.19 7.50 -14.42
N LEU A 233 15.23 7.72 -13.11
CA LEU A 233 14.44 8.75 -12.46
C LEU A 233 14.91 10.16 -12.84
N PHE A 234 16.20 10.37 -12.98
CA PHE A 234 16.74 11.62 -13.49
C PHE A 234 16.29 11.87 -14.94
N TRP A 235 16.36 10.85 -15.81
CA TRP A 235 15.86 10.94 -17.18
C TRP A 235 14.34 11.19 -17.21
N PHE A 236 13.57 10.54 -16.34
CA PHE A 236 12.16 10.83 -16.19
C PHE A 236 11.90 12.32 -15.91
N PHE A 237 12.64 12.94 -14.99
CA PHE A 237 12.51 14.38 -14.70
C PHE A 237 12.90 15.27 -15.89
N LEU A 238 13.94 14.90 -16.66
CA LEU A 238 14.30 15.60 -17.88
C LEU A 238 13.21 15.47 -18.95
N HIS A 239 12.65 14.28 -19.09
CA HIS A 239 11.58 13.97 -20.04
C HIS A 239 10.32 14.81 -19.75
N ILE A 240 9.85 14.82 -18.50
CA ILE A 240 8.71 15.66 -18.10
C ILE A 240 8.97 17.14 -18.41
N ARG A 241 10.18 17.63 -18.09
CA ARG A 241 10.58 19.00 -18.40
C ARG A 241 10.53 19.29 -19.91
N SER A 242 10.93 18.34 -20.73
CA SER A 242 10.87 18.47 -22.19
C SER A 242 9.43 18.55 -22.70
N LEU A 243 8.54 17.69 -22.20
CA LEU A 243 7.12 17.69 -22.58
C LEU A 243 6.41 18.98 -22.17
N GLU A 244 6.63 19.48 -20.95
CA GLU A 244 6.06 20.75 -20.49
C GLU A 244 6.50 21.94 -21.38
N ARG A 245 7.78 21.95 -21.84
CA ARG A 245 8.27 22.98 -22.79
C ARG A 245 7.56 22.90 -24.14
N LYS A 246 7.22 21.69 -24.59
CA LYS A 246 6.46 21.43 -25.82
C LYS A 246 4.95 21.64 -25.67
N LYS A 247 4.48 22.03 -24.47
CA LYS A 247 3.07 22.13 -24.10
C LYS A 247 2.28 20.84 -24.30
N VAL A 248 2.95 19.70 -24.18
CA VAL A 248 2.35 18.36 -24.19
C VAL A 248 2.14 17.92 -22.76
N GLU A 249 1.00 17.31 -22.46
CA GLU A 249 0.68 16.84 -21.11
C GLU A 249 1.62 15.69 -20.71
N PRO A 250 2.46 15.85 -19.64
CA PRO A 250 3.33 14.80 -19.15
C PRO A 250 2.56 13.81 -18.26
N LEU A 251 3.19 12.70 -17.91
CA LEU A 251 2.63 11.74 -16.95
C LEU A 251 2.33 12.41 -15.60
N LEU A 252 3.24 13.24 -15.11
CA LEU A 252 3.12 14.04 -13.90
C LEU A 252 3.60 15.48 -14.16
N ALA A 253 2.84 16.44 -13.70
CA ALA A 253 3.28 17.86 -13.78
C ALA A 253 4.39 18.15 -12.75
N ARG A 254 5.48 18.80 -13.18
CA ARG A 254 6.60 19.20 -12.28
C ARG A 254 6.14 20.07 -11.12
N SER A 255 5.08 20.85 -11.31
CA SER A 255 4.50 21.70 -10.26
C SER A 255 4.05 20.90 -9.03
N LEU A 256 3.73 19.61 -9.16
CA LEU A 256 3.40 18.73 -8.04
C LEU A 256 4.58 18.58 -7.06
N PHE A 257 5.80 18.54 -7.58
CA PHE A 257 7.03 18.39 -6.77
C PHE A 257 7.58 19.73 -6.22
N ARG A 258 6.97 20.88 -6.58
CA ARG A 258 7.38 22.21 -6.07
C ARG A 258 6.70 22.59 -4.76
N ASN A 259 5.64 21.90 -4.38
CA ASN A 259 4.93 22.17 -3.13
C ASN A 259 5.62 21.48 -1.96
N ARG A 260 6.32 22.26 -1.12
CA ARG A 260 7.06 21.75 0.04
C ARG A 260 6.18 20.97 1.02
N THR A 261 4.97 21.46 1.28
CA THR A 261 4.03 20.81 2.20
C THR A 261 3.62 19.45 1.68
N SER A 262 3.25 19.35 0.41
CA SER A 262 2.91 18.07 -0.23
C SER A 262 4.08 17.11 -0.25
N ASN A 263 5.30 17.57 -0.59
CA ASN A 263 6.49 16.72 -0.61
C ASN A 263 6.80 16.15 0.78
N LEU A 264 6.76 16.97 1.83
CA LEU A 264 6.95 16.50 3.20
C LEU A 264 5.85 15.51 3.62
N ALA A 265 4.60 15.78 3.25
CA ALA A 265 3.49 14.89 3.53
C ALA A 265 3.62 13.54 2.77
N MET A 266 4.10 13.56 1.53
CA MET A 266 4.40 12.32 0.77
C MET A 266 5.54 11.52 1.41
N VAL A 267 6.58 12.18 1.93
CA VAL A 267 7.66 11.50 2.69
C VAL A 267 7.10 10.85 3.95
N THR A 268 6.29 11.58 4.72
CA THR A 268 5.66 11.00 5.92
C THR A 268 4.73 9.83 5.58
N GLN A 269 3.98 9.94 4.51
CA GLN A 269 3.10 8.88 4.02
C GLN A 269 3.88 7.63 3.55
N ASN A 270 4.97 7.82 2.82
CA ASN A 270 5.85 6.72 2.40
C ASN A 270 6.40 5.96 3.62
N ILE A 271 6.95 6.68 4.60
CA ILE A 271 7.53 6.08 5.80
C ILE A 271 6.44 5.42 6.67
N GLN A 272 5.26 6.00 6.78
CA GLN A 272 4.12 5.39 7.47
C GLN A 272 3.80 3.99 6.93
N TRP A 273 3.70 3.85 5.60
CA TRP A 273 3.42 2.57 4.95
C TRP A 273 4.61 1.61 5.01
N LEU A 274 5.84 2.15 4.95
CA LEU A 274 7.06 1.39 5.17
C LEU A 274 7.05 0.74 6.57
N LEU A 275 6.74 1.50 7.61
CA LEU A 275 6.65 1.00 8.98
C LEU A 275 5.54 -0.06 9.12
N MET A 276 4.36 0.20 8.55
CA MET A 276 3.23 -0.71 8.64
C MET A 276 3.56 -2.07 8.00
N MET A 277 4.01 -2.08 6.74
CA MET A 277 4.29 -3.33 6.02
C MET A 277 5.56 -4.01 6.51
N GLY A 278 6.61 -3.24 6.79
CA GLY A 278 7.85 -3.78 7.33
C GLY A 278 7.67 -4.45 8.69
N SER A 279 6.98 -3.77 9.62
CA SER A 279 6.69 -4.34 10.95
C SER A 279 5.78 -5.58 10.84
N SER A 280 4.76 -5.53 9.97
CA SER A 280 3.88 -6.67 9.73
C SER A 280 4.68 -7.88 9.20
N PHE A 281 5.59 -7.65 8.28
CA PHE A 281 6.43 -8.71 7.72
C PHE A 281 7.36 -9.32 8.80
N VAL A 282 8.11 -8.48 9.52
CA VAL A 282 9.02 -8.94 10.60
C VAL A 282 8.29 -9.78 11.63
N ILE A 283 7.16 -9.28 12.13
CA ILE A 283 6.38 -9.96 13.17
C ILE A 283 5.76 -11.24 12.63
N SER A 284 5.28 -11.24 11.39
CA SER A 284 4.72 -12.43 10.74
C SER A 284 5.74 -13.55 10.62
N VAL A 285 6.94 -13.22 10.11
CA VAL A 285 8.05 -14.18 9.99
C VAL A 285 8.49 -14.68 11.38
N TYR A 286 8.59 -13.79 12.36
CA TYR A 286 8.92 -14.18 13.73
C TYR A 286 7.91 -15.19 14.31
N LEU A 287 6.62 -14.91 14.19
CA LEU A 287 5.57 -15.81 14.70
C LEU A 287 5.56 -17.14 13.99
N GLN A 288 5.65 -17.16 12.67
CA GLN A 288 5.56 -18.38 11.88
C GLN A 288 6.85 -19.21 11.92
N VAL A 289 8.02 -18.57 11.71
CA VAL A 289 9.31 -19.30 11.58
C VAL A 289 9.92 -19.61 12.94
N VAL A 290 9.96 -18.63 13.87
CA VAL A 290 10.64 -18.83 15.16
C VAL A 290 9.71 -19.49 16.19
N ARG A 291 8.46 -19.04 16.23
CA ARG A 291 7.49 -19.52 17.22
C ARG A 291 6.65 -20.72 16.74
N GLY A 292 6.74 -21.07 15.47
CA GLY A 292 5.96 -22.17 14.88
C GLY A 292 4.45 -21.94 14.88
N TYR A 293 4.01 -20.67 14.88
CA TYR A 293 2.60 -20.33 14.87
C TYR A 293 1.98 -20.65 13.50
N SER A 294 0.78 -21.21 13.53
CA SER A 294 -0.04 -21.36 12.34
C SER A 294 -0.50 -20.01 11.79
N ALA A 295 -0.96 -20.01 10.54
CA ALA A 295 -1.48 -18.80 9.90
C ALA A 295 -2.62 -18.16 10.70
N ILE A 296 -3.55 -18.95 11.29
CA ILE A 296 -4.65 -18.44 12.12
C ILE A 296 -4.14 -17.81 13.43
N GLN A 297 -3.17 -18.44 14.10
CA GLN A 297 -2.59 -17.88 15.32
C GLN A 297 -1.87 -16.58 15.07
N THR A 298 -1.15 -16.50 13.96
CA THR A 298 -0.52 -15.25 13.48
C THR A 298 -1.58 -14.20 13.19
N GLY A 299 -2.65 -14.53 12.46
CA GLY A 299 -3.77 -13.65 12.16
C GLY A 299 -4.46 -13.11 13.41
N LEU A 300 -4.72 -14.00 14.41
CA LEU A 300 -5.29 -13.59 15.71
C LEU A 300 -4.39 -12.60 16.44
N THR A 301 -3.07 -12.78 16.39
CA THR A 301 -2.11 -11.84 17.00
C THR A 301 -2.19 -10.46 16.33
N PHE A 302 -2.37 -10.40 15.02
CA PHE A 302 -2.55 -9.13 14.29
C PHE A 302 -3.87 -8.41 14.57
N THR A 303 -4.86 -9.07 15.19
CA THR A 303 -6.11 -8.39 15.58
C THR A 303 -5.86 -7.23 16.55
N ALA A 304 -4.79 -7.27 17.34
CA ALA A 304 -4.40 -6.18 18.21
C ALA A 304 -4.03 -4.91 17.41
N ALA A 305 -3.21 -5.06 16.36
CA ALA A 305 -2.87 -3.94 15.48
C ALA A 305 -4.10 -3.40 14.74
N THR A 306 -4.95 -4.29 14.26
CA THR A 306 -6.22 -3.96 13.60
C THR A 306 -7.15 -3.19 14.52
N ALA A 307 -7.33 -3.63 15.76
CA ALA A 307 -8.13 -2.92 16.76
C ALA A 307 -7.55 -1.52 17.02
N GLY A 308 -6.23 -1.41 17.11
CA GLY A 308 -5.54 -0.13 17.23
C GLY A 308 -5.83 0.82 16.07
N ILE A 309 -5.73 0.33 14.82
CA ILE A 309 -6.05 1.11 13.62
C ILE A 309 -7.51 1.58 13.64
N LEU A 310 -8.46 0.69 13.93
CA LEU A 310 -9.89 1.03 13.94
C LEU A 310 -10.22 2.09 14.99
N VAL A 311 -9.78 1.88 16.22
CA VAL A 311 -10.02 2.82 17.34
C VAL A 311 -9.42 4.19 17.02
N SER A 312 -8.18 4.22 16.55
CA SER A 312 -7.49 5.48 16.27
C SER A 312 -8.01 6.19 15.02
N SER A 313 -8.41 5.47 13.98
CA SER A 313 -9.01 6.07 12.78
C SER A 313 -10.34 6.77 13.08
N LEU A 314 -11.19 6.15 13.91
CA LEU A 314 -12.43 6.76 14.38
C LEU A 314 -12.17 7.98 15.29
N ALA A 315 -11.16 7.90 16.16
CA ALA A 315 -10.74 9.02 16.99
C ALA A 315 -10.11 10.14 16.17
N ALA A 316 -9.28 9.80 15.18
CA ALA A 316 -8.59 10.77 14.31
C ALA A 316 -9.59 11.64 13.51
N GLU A 317 -10.71 11.10 13.05
CA GLU A 317 -11.76 11.87 12.39
C GLU A 317 -12.33 12.97 13.31
N ARG A 318 -12.58 12.64 14.58
CA ARG A 318 -13.06 13.61 15.59
C ARG A 318 -11.96 14.61 15.97
N LEU A 319 -10.72 14.14 16.13
CA LEU A 319 -9.59 14.99 16.47
C LEU A 319 -9.20 15.94 15.33
N ALA A 320 -9.34 15.52 14.06
CA ALA A 320 -9.06 16.35 12.89
C ALA A 320 -9.91 17.62 12.82
N LYS A 321 -11.08 17.62 13.47
CA LYS A 321 -11.93 18.82 13.63
C LYS A 321 -11.38 19.81 14.66
N ARG A 322 -10.53 19.36 15.58
CA ARG A 322 -10.03 20.16 16.73
C ARG A 322 -8.51 20.40 16.70
N ARG A 323 -7.75 19.56 16.00
CA ARG A 323 -6.28 19.60 15.96
C ARG A 323 -5.77 19.70 14.53
N ALA A 324 -4.62 20.33 14.35
CA ALA A 324 -3.94 20.40 13.06
C ALA A 324 -3.55 18.99 12.58
N GLN A 325 -3.67 18.72 11.30
CA GLN A 325 -3.34 17.41 10.72
C GLN A 325 -1.86 17.05 10.93
N SER A 326 -0.94 18.03 10.86
CA SER A 326 0.47 17.84 11.17
C SER A 326 0.70 17.35 12.61
N THR A 327 -0.10 17.79 13.60
CA THR A 327 -0.04 17.31 14.98
C THR A 327 -0.44 15.84 15.08
N LEU A 328 -1.47 15.41 14.35
CA LEU A 328 -1.91 14.01 14.32
C LEU A 328 -0.85 13.12 13.66
N ILE A 329 -0.20 13.59 12.58
CA ILE A 329 0.89 12.85 11.93
C ILE A 329 2.08 12.68 12.90
N ARG A 330 2.49 13.75 13.59
CA ARG A 330 3.57 13.69 14.61
C ARG A 330 3.22 12.72 15.74
N ALA A 331 2.02 12.84 16.30
CA ALA A 331 1.54 11.93 17.35
C ALA A 331 1.53 10.48 16.88
N GLY A 332 1.08 10.22 15.65
CA GLY A 332 1.08 8.90 15.07
C GLY A 332 2.47 8.28 14.98
N PHE A 333 3.49 9.03 14.52
CA PHE A 333 4.88 8.54 14.52
C PHE A 333 5.39 8.24 15.93
N VAL A 334 5.15 9.14 16.89
CA VAL A 334 5.57 8.93 18.29
C VAL A 334 4.95 7.66 18.87
N ILE A 335 3.64 7.46 18.66
CA ILE A 335 2.92 6.29 19.17
C ILE A 335 3.41 5.01 18.47
N THR A 336 3.65 5.05 17.15
CA THR A 336 4.20 3.89 16.41
C THR A 336 5.59 3.51 16.93
N LEU A 337 6.48 4.50 17.14
CA LEU A 337 7.81 4.29 17.69
C LEU A 337 7.76 3.75 19.11
N ALA A 338 6.86 4.27 19.96
CA ALA A 338 6.62 3.74 21.30
C ALA A 338 6.13 2.30 21.27
N GLY A 339 5.23 1.95 20.32
CA GLY A 339 4.77 0.58 20.09
C GLY A 339 5.88 -0.38 19.69
N ILE A 340 6.78 0.04 18.78
CA ILE A 340 7.97 -0.74 18.41
C ILE A 340 8.89 -0.92 19.61
N GLY A 341 9.19 0.18 20.34
CA GLY A 341 10.03 0.16 21.54
C GLY A 341 9.46 -0.75 22.65
N LEU A 342 8.14 -0.71 22.85
CA LEU A 342 7.46 -1.58 23.82
C LEU A 342 7.58 -3.06 23.42
N GLY A 343 7.35 -3.38 22.13
CA GLY A 343 7.54 -4.74 21.63
C GLY A 343 8.96 -5.26 21.81
N LEU A 344 9.97 -4.41 21.58
CA LEU A 344 11.38 -4.74 21.80
C LEU A 344 11.72 -4.92 23.29
N ALA A 345 11.23 -4.02 24.15
CA ALA A 345 11.53 -4.05 25.58
C ALA A 345 10.92 -5.28 26.27
N LEU A 346 9.70 -5.64 25.91
CA LEU A 346 9.01 -6.80 26.47
C LEU A 346 9.51 -8.12 25.90
N GLY A 347 10.00 -8.12 24.65
CA GLY A 347 10.41 -9.34 23.90
C GLY A 347 11.66 -10.03 24.46
N ASN A 348 12.51 -9.32 25.19
CA ASN A 348 13.76 -9.88 25.69
C ASN A 348 13.60 -10.84 26.87
N ASN A 349 12.46 -10.85 27.57
CA ASN A 349 12.34 -11.52 28.88
C ASN A 349 11.25 -12.62 28.96
N THR A 350 10.49 -12.90 27.88
CA THR A 350 9.35 -13.82 27.98
C THR A 350 9.26 -14.82 26.83
N SER A 351 8.95 -16.07 27.17
CA SER A 351 8.59 -17.12 26.20
C SER A 351 7.18 -16.96 25.60
N SER A 352 6.36 -16.11 26.19
CA SER A 352 4.97 -15.88 25.78
C SER A 352 4.87 -14.84 24.67
N VAL A 353 4.07 -15.09 23.65
CA VAL A 353 3.83 -14.16 22.51
C VAL A 353 2.88 -13.01 22.91
N TRP A 354 2.18 -13.15 24.03
CA TRP A 354 1.26 -12.12 24.53
C TRP A 354 1.92 -10.76 24.75
N TYR A 355 3.24 -10.72 24.95
CA TYR A 355 3.99 -9.47 25.07
C TYR A 355 4.00 -8.61 23.80
N LEU A 356 3.77 -9.22 22.63
CA LEU A 356 3.69 -8.47 21.37
C LEU A 356 2.39 -7.68 21.23
N ILE A 357 1.32 -8.09 21.91
CA ILE A 357 -0.01 -7.50 21.80
C ILE A 357 -0.04 -6.01 22.11
N PRO A 358 0.51 -5.52 23.23
CA PRO A 358 0.55 -4.08 23.50
C PRO A 358 1.34 -3.31 22.44
N GLY A 359 2.51 -3.82 22.03
CA GLY A 359 3.32 -3.20 20.98
C GLY A 359 2.58 -3.11 19.67
N LEU A 360 1.95 -4.20 19.21
CA LEU A 360 1.13 -4.24 18.01
C LEU A 360 -0.06 -3.28 18.08
N PHE A 361 -0.75 -3.23 19.22
CA PHE A 361 -1.86 -2.31 19.42
C PHE A 361 -1.40 -0.86 19.25
N PHE A 362 -0.30 -0.45 19.88
CA PHE A 362 0.22 0.91 19.74
C PHE A 362 0.77 1.21 18.35
N ILE A 363 1.40 0.25 17.67
CA ILE A 363 1.76 0.40 16.24
C ILE A 363 0.49 0.68 15.43
N GLY A 364 -0.57 -0.11 15.64
CA GLY A 364 -1.85 0.09 14.98
C GLY A 364 -2.48 1.46 15.29
N VAL A 365 -2.49 1.88 16.55
CA VAL A 365 -2.99 3.21 16.96
C VAL A 365 -2.21 4.32 16.28
N GLY A 366 -0.89 4.25 16.27
CA GLY A 366 -0.04 5.25 15.64
C GLY A 366 -0.29 5.36 14.14
N VAL A 367 -0.27 4.22 13.44
CA VAL A 367 -0.55 4.16 11.98
C VAL A 367 -1.95 4.68 11.66
N GLY A 368 -2.98 4.20 12.36
CA GLY A 368 -4.37 4.62 12.12
C GLY A 368 -4.59 6.12 12.36
N THR A 369 -3.88 6.71 13.34
CA THR A 369 -3.92 8.16 13.59
C THR A 369 -3.36 8.98 12.43
N MET A 370 -2.41 8.44 11.65
CA MET A 370 -1.74 9.13 10.54
C MET A 370 -2.45 8.97 9.19
N ILE A 371 -3.16 7.86 8.95
CA ILE A 371 -3.66 7.48 7.60
C ILE A 371 -4.44 8.62 6.94
N THR A 372 -5.50 9.05 7.58
CA THR A 372 -6.37 10.11 7.03
C THR A 372 -5.67 11.48 6.98
N PRO A 373 -5.00 11.96 8.05
CA PRO A 373 -4.28 13.23 8.01
C PRO A 373 -3.20 13.31 6.93
N SER A 374 -2.42 12.25 6.72
CA SER A 374 -1.35 12.23 5.70
C SER A 374 -1.92 12.40 4.30
N VAL A 375 -2.96 11.66 3.95
CA VAL A 375 -3.64 11.78 2.64
C VAL A 375 -4.26 13.17 2.47
N ASN A 376 -4.93 13.68 3.51
CA ASN A 376 -5.59 14.98 3.45
C ASN A 376 -4.59 16.13 3.25
N VAL A 377 -3.43 16.11 3.90
CA VAL A 377 -2.39 17.15 3.70
C VAL A 377 -1.88 17.14 2.26
N VAL A 378 -1.65 15.97 1.67
CA VAL A 378 -1.23 15.84 0.28
C VAL A 378 -2.30 16.39 -0.66
N GLN A 379 -3.55 15.93 -0.51
CA GLN A 379 -4.64 16.30 -1.41
C GLN A 379 -5.04 17.77 -1.28
N SER A 380 -5.15 18.30 -0.06
CA SER A 380 -5.51 19.71 0.17
C SER A 380 -4.45 20.72 -0.28
N SER A 381 -3.26 20.26 -0.64
CA SER A 381 -2.19 21.10 -1.15
C SER A 381 -2.37 21.51 -2.63
N PHE A 382 -3.38 20.94 -3.30
CA PHE A 382 -3.64 21.17 -4.74
C PHE A 382 -5.13 21.42 -5.02
N PRO A 383 -5.45 22.18 -6.11
CA PRO A 383 -6.83 22.46 -6.51
C PRO A 383 -7.53 21.19 -7.03
N GLU A 384 -8.88 21.25 -7.13
CA GLU A 384 -9.74 20.13 -7.52
C GLU A 384 -9.38 19.53 -8.89
N GLU A 385 -8.96 20.35 -9.85
CA GLU A 385 -8.61 19.93 -11.21
C GLU A 385 -7.42 18.96 -11.25
N ARG A 386 -6.60 18.94 -10.20
CA ARG A 386 -5.41 18.08 -10.09
C ARG A 386 -5.58 16.89 -9.13
N GLN A 387 -6.75 16.72 -8.57
CA GLN A 387 -6.99 15.65 -7.58
C GLN A 387 -6.74 14.25 -8.14
N GLY A 388 -6.98 14.00 -9.42
CA GLY A 388 -6.66 12.73 -10.08
C GLY A 388 -5.15 12.44 -10.08
N GLU A 389 -4.33 13.41 -10.51
CA GLU A 389 -2.87 13.26 -10.54
C GLU A 389 -2.28 13.06 -9.14
N ILE A 390 -2.69 13.92 -8.19
CA ILE A 390 -2.14 13.86 -6.84
C ILE A 390 -2.60 12.61 -6.07
N SER A 391 -3.81 12.13 -6.32
CA SER A 391 -4.30 10.87 -5.75
C SER A 391 -3.51 9.67 -6.27
N GLY A 392 -3.24 9.62 -7.58
CA GLY A 392 -2.40 8.60 -8.20
C GLY A 392 -0.98 8.61 -7.64
N LEU A 393 -0.36 9.80 -7.54
CA LEU A 393 0.97 9.98 -6.96
C LEU A 393 1.01 9.58 -5.48
N SER A 394 0.04 10.03 -4.68
CA SER A 394 -0.08 9.69 -3.25
C SER A 394 -0.18 8.17 -3.03
N ARG A 395 -0.99 7.48 -3.84
CA ARG A 395 -1.12 6.02 -3.78
C ARG A 395 0.14 5.30 -4.24
N SER A 396 0.79 5.77 -5.29
CA SER A 396 2.08 5.25 -5.74
C SER A 396 3.14 5.34 -4.64
N VAL A 397 3.24 6.50 -3.99
CA VAL A 397 4.17 6.74 -2.87
C VAL A 397 3.87 5.82 -1.67
N SER A 398 2.59 5.59 -1.34
CA SER A 398 2.19 4.66 -0.28
C SER A 398 2.61 3.22 -0.59
N ASN A 399 2.32 2.75 -1.80
CA ASN A 399 2.65 1.40 -2.22
C ASN A 399 4.17 1.19 -2.34
N LEU A 400 4.90 2.22 -2.79
CA LEU A 400 6.37 2.19 -2.78
C LEU A 400 6.91 2.08 -1.36
N GLY A 401 6.37 2.83 -0.40
CA GLY A 401 6.70 2.71 1.02
C GLY A 401 6.44 1.29 1.54
N SER A 402 5.28 0.71 1.22
CA SER A 402 4.94 -0.67 1.57
C SER A 402 5.94 -1.68 1.01
N SER A 403 6.28 -1.56 -0.28
CA SER A 403 7.25 -2.41 -0.96
C SER A 403 8.65 -2.30 -0.34
N MET A 404 9.11 -1.06 -0.12
CA MET A 404 10.40 -0.80 0.54
C MET A 404 10.42 -1.36 1.97
N GLY A 405 9.32 -1.21 2.72
CA GLY A 405 9.20 -1.74 4.09
C GLY A 405 9.37 -3.24 4.14
N THR A 406 8.69 -3.99 3.29
CA THR A 406 8.81 -5.44 3.19
C THR A 406 10.21 -5.86 2.72
N ALA A 407 10.75 -5.17 1.70
CA ALA A 407 12.08 -5.45 1.17
C ALA A 407 13.18 -5.22 2.23
N ILE A 408 13.18 -4.05 2.88
CA ILE A 408 14.15 -3.70 3.93
C ILE A 408 14.05 -4.68 5.11
N ALA A 409 12.83 -4.95 5.58
CA ALA A 409 12.60 -5.86 6.70
C ALA A 409 13.16 -7.25 6.46
N GLY A 410 12.85 -7.87 5.31
CA GLY A 410 13.34 -9.19 4.99
C GLY A 410 14.83 -9.23 4.69
N THR A 411 15.38 -8.22 3.99
CA THR A 411 16.81 -8.12 3.75
C THR A 411 17.61 -8.03 5.06
N ILE A 412 17.12 -7.25 6.04
CA ILE A 412 17.77 -7.14 7.35
C ILE A 412 17.65 -8.46 8.12
N LEU A 413 16.52 -9.15 8.04
CA LEU A 413 16.36 -10.46 8.68
C LEU A 413 17.38 -11.46 8.15
N ILE A 414 17.58 -11.52 6.83
CA ILE A 414 18.59 -12.40 6.21
C ILE A 414 20.01 -11.99 6.62
N ALA A 415 20.35 -10.71 6.51
CA ALA A 415 21.67 -10.21 6.87
C ALA A 415 22.00 -10.37 8.36
N ALA A 416 21.00 -10.44 9.20
CA ALA A 416 21.13 -10.61 10.64
C ALA A 416 20.92 -12.05 11.12
N GLU A 417 20.69 -13.03 10.24
CA GLU A 417 20.35 -14.41 10.61
C GLU A 417 21.39 -15.06 11.53
N ALA A 418 22.68 -14.77 11.31
CA ALA A 418 23.77 -15.26 12.14
C ALA A 418 23.92 -14.50 13.49
N ARG A 419 23.11 -13.49 13.76
CA ARG A 419 23.20 -12.66 14.98
C ARG A 419 22.22 -13.16 16.06
N ALA A 420 22.50 -12.79 17.31
CA ALA A 420 21.71 -13.25 18.46
C ALA A 420 20.22 -12.82 18.42
N HIS A 421 19.91 -11.66 17.83
CA HIS A 421 18.54 -11.08 17.84
C HIS A 421 18.16 -10.47 16.48
N PRO A 422 18.01 -11.26 15.39
CA PRO A 422 17.77 -10.73 14.05
C PRO A 422 16.47 -9.91 13.95
N TYR A 423 15.43 -10.34 14.65
CA TYR A 423 14.12 -9.65 14.66
C TYR A 423 14.17 -8.30 15.38
N ALA A 424 14.92 -8.22 16.48
CA ALA A 424 15.13 -6.95 17.19
C ALA A 424 15.93 -5.97 16.33
N ILE A 425 16.93 -6.45 15.57
CA ILE A 425 17.71 -5.63 14.64
C ILE A 425 16.81 -5.10 13.52
N ALA A 426 15.95 -5.95 12.93
CA ALA A 426 15.02 -5.53 11.90
C ALA A 426 14.01 -4.49 12.40
N MET A 427 13.40 -4.70 13.56
CA MET A 427 12.45 -3.75 14.15
C MET A 427 13.12 -2.44 14.54
N SER A 428 14.35 -2.48 15.10
CA SER A 428 15.13 -1.27 15.44
C SER A 428 15.50 -0.48 14.18
N SER A 429 15.83 -1.15 13.09
CA SER A 429 16.11 -0.50 11.81
C SER A 429 14.87 0.19 11.24
N LEU A 430 13.70 -0.44 11.34
CA LEU A 430 12.43 0.19 10.98
C LEU A 430 12.14 1.42 11.86
N ALA A 431 12.45 1.35 13.17
CA ALA A 431 12.30 2.49 14.06
C ALA A 431 13.16 3.68 13.64
N LEU A 432 14.38 3.46 13.10
CA LEU A 432 15.20 4.55 12.55
C LEU A 432 14.51 5.25 11.38
N PHE A 433 13.88 4.50 10.45
CA PHE A 433 13.04 5.12 9.42
C PHE A 433 11.86 5.89 10.03
N GLY A 434 11.26 5.38 11.11
CA GLY A 434 10.22 6.08 11.86
C GLY A 434 10.68 7.42 12.40
N LEU A 435 11.92 7.51 12.91
CA LEU A 435 12.51 8.77 13.35
C LEU A 435 12.70 9.76 12.18
N ILE A 436 13.10 9.29 11.01
CA ILE A 436 13.16 10.12 9.79
C ILE A 436 11.76 10.64 9.43
N GLY A 437 10.74 9.79 9.50
CA GLY A 437 9.34 10.18 9.29
C GLY A 437 8.86 11.23 10.29
N LEU A 438 9.20 11.05 11.56
CA LEU A 438 8.90 12.03 12.61
C LEU A 438 9.62 13.36 12.35
N ALA A 439 10.90 13.33 11.99
CA ALA A 439 11.65 14.52 11.62
C ALA A 439 11.00 15.25 10.44
N ALA A 440 10.62 14.55 9.38
CA ALA A 440 9.88 15.13 8.25
C ALA A 440 8.54 15.75 8.71
N ALA A 441 7.81 15.08 9.61
CA ALA A 441 6.56 15.57 10.17
C ALA A 441 6.72 16.83 11.03
N MET A 442 7.88 17.02 11.66
CA MET A 442 8.18 18.26 12.43
C MET A 442 8.21 19.49 11.52
N PHE A 443 8.60 19.34 10.26
CA PHE A 443 8.64 20.44 9.28
C PHE A 443 7.30 20.69 8.58
N LEU A 444 6.26 19.88 8.82
CA LEU A 444 4.92 20.13 8.29
C LEU A 444 4.32 21.37 8.97
N PRO A 445 3.72 22.30 8.20
CA PRO A 445 3.07 23.48 8.76
C PRO A 445 1.89 23.09 9.66
N ALA A 446 1.68 23.87 10.71
CA ALA A 446 0.62 23.62 11.68
C ALA A 446 -0.79 23.78 11.08
N ASN A 447 -0.95 24.67 10.09
CA ASN A 447 -2.18 24.86 9.34
C ASN A 447 -1.93 24.51 7.87
N PRO A 448 -2.72 23.61 7.24
CA PRO A 448 -2.65 23.45 5.80
C PRO A 448 -3.03 24.75 5.14
N VAL A 449 -2.24 25.15 4.11
CA VAL A 449 -2.54 26.31 3.26
C VAL A 449 -3.89 26.04 2.59
N GLY A 450 -4.97 26.68 3.07
CA GLY A 450 -6.30 26.45 2.48
C GLY A 450 -7.51 26.99 3.26
N ARG A 451 -7.37 27.31 4.54
CA ARG A 451 -8.38 28.12 5.24
C ARG A 451 -8.08 29.62 5.03
N ARG A 452 -8.36 30.14 3.85
CA ARG A 452 -8.78 31.56 3.77
C ARG A 452 -10.14 31.62 4.47
N ARG A 453 -10.19 32.43 5.52
CA ARG A 453 -11.41 32.83 6.23
C ARG A 453 -12.43 33.46 5.27
#